data_ef556730515a8214ad430c39b8d717a7
#
_entry.id   ef556730515a8214ad430c39b8d717a7
#
_cell.length_a   1.000
_cell.length_b   1.000
_cell.length_c   1.000
_cell.angle_alpha   90.00
_cell.angle_beta   90.00
_cell.angle_gamma   90.00
#
_symmetry.space_group_name_H-M   'P 1'
#
loop_
_entity.id
_entity.type
_entity.pdbx_description
1 polymer ?
#
loop_
_entity_poly.entity_id
_entity_poly.type
_entity_poly.pdbx_seq_one_letter_code
_entity_poly.pdbx_strand_id
1 'polypeptide(L)'
;MGYLMKRFAYKTIVGIFMSFFLFGQAITVDAPRVVLKNIEFNIVYSGNFSQKEGVCLLVNGRTVSPSSITNESAHFNQISVSESGDLSIQLVQSEQSVHQFTRKVIPGWVSILPPLIAIILAFMSRSVIPSLFAAIWFGVWSLSGFSIVKLVPSLLGSFYHYILNTMIDRDHAILILFTLMLGGMVGIIYRNGGMHGIIQQLVKKADTPKKGQIAIWLFGIIIFFDDYSNTLIVGNTSRLLCDKLKISRQKLAYLVDSTSAPVATVAIITTWIGFQVGIIADALPGLDGLNESAYMLFIHSIPYSFYPFLAIVLVGLVVTSGKDFGPMVQAEERARAGIKYTPNMEELESDAGADSDELFVKQNINLRARNAVIPIAVLVFSMFYFIFTSGEGDTIKDIIGSSDTFGALMHSTLLSALVAAGLSIGQGILNVNETLDAWFSGLKFMLMGLLVLLLAWALADISKDLHTADYIVSTLGDTIPMSILPAVIFIIAAATAFGSGSSWGVMAILMPLVIPLTWAVMKNGGGATPENMHIMYSTIACVLTGSVWADHCSPISDTTILTSMASGCELMDHVRTQMPYAISAGLAALLLGTLPAGFGFPWWVLLLLGIGSQVIVVKLFGQKTS
;
A
#
# COMPACT_ATOMS: atom_id res chain seq x y z
N MET A 1 -63.14 1.37 36.86
CA MET A 1 -62.26 0.17 36.76
C MET A 1 -61.08 0.39 35.80
N GLY A 2 -61.20 1.15 34.73
CA GLY A 2 -60.11 1.39 33.76
C GLY A 2 -58.95 2.30 34.24
N TYR A 3 -59.21 3.18 35.21
CA TYR A 3 -58.19 4.12 35.72
C TYR A 3 -57.21 3.50 36.72
N LEU A 4 -57.63 2.50 37.48
CA LEU A 4 -56.81 1.74 38.41
C LEU A 4 -55.89 0.74 37.70
N MET A 5 -56.33 0.13 36.61
CA MET A 5 -55.49 -0.77 35.80
C MET A 5 -54.35 -0.04 35.06
N LYS A 6 -54.57 1.18 34.56
CA LYS A 6 -53.51 1.99 33.96
C LYS A 6 -52.42 2.44 34.95
N ARG A 7 -52.82 2.72 36.19
CA ARG A 7 -51.86 3.09 37.27
C ARG A 7 -51.05 1.91 37.79
N PHE A 8 -51.62 0.71 37.77
CA PHE A 8 -50.91 -0.52 38.13
C PHE A 8 -49.91 -0.93 37.01
N ALA A 9 -50.32 -0.87 35.74
CA ALA A 9 -49.44 -1.15 34.60
C ALA A 9 -48.28 -0.15 34.51
N TYR A 10 -48.54 1.15 34.80
CA TYR A 10 -47.46 2.16 34.78
C TYR A 10 -46.46 1.98 35.91
N LYS A 11 -46.91 1.60 37.16
CA LYS A 11 -46.02 1.30 38.27
C LYS A 11 -45.25 0.00 38.07
N THR A 12 -45.80 -0.99 37.39
CA THR A 12 -45.14 -2.26 37.09
C THR A 12 -44.10 -2.06 35.95
N ILE A 13 -44.43 -1.27 34.93
CA ILE A 13 -43.49 -0.94 33.84
C ILE A 13 -42.36 -0.04 34.34
N VAL A 14 -42.65 0.97 35.17
CA VAL A 14 -41.62 1.81 35.79
C VAL A 14 -40.76 1.02 36.79
N GLY A 15 -41.37 0.07 37.54
CA GLY A 15 -40.64 -0.84 38.43
C GLY A 15 -39.72 -1.80 37.65
N ILE A 16 -40.15 -2.31 36.50
CA ILE A 16 -39.31 -3.14 35.60
C ILE A 16 -38.24 -2.31 34.95
N PHE A 17 -38.51 -1.07 34.51
CA PHE A 17 -37.48 -0.16 33.95
C PHE A 17 -36.50 0.31 35.05
N MET A 18 -36.93 0.52 36.29
CA MET A 18 -36.02 0.86 37.40
C MET A 18 -35.18 -0.32 37.88
N SER A 19 -35.66 -1.55 37.74
CA SER A 19 -34.85 -2.74 38.04
C SER A 19 -33.82 -3.03 36.91
N PHE A 20 -34.03 -2.55 35.68
CA PHE A 20 -33.01 -2.61 34.63
C PHE A 20 -31.90 -1.55 34.79
N PHE A 21 -32.14 -0.46 35.53
CA PHE A 21 -31.11 0.55 35.85
C PHE A 21 -30.28 0.23 37.11
N LEU A 22 -30.60 -0.84 37.81
CA LEU A 22 -29.85 -1.34 38.99
C LEU A 22 -28.94 -2.54 38.66
N PHE A 23 -28.82 -2.92 37.39
CA PHE A 23 -27.73 -3.81 36.98
C PHE A 23 -26.44 -3.00 36.98
N GLY A 24 -25.57 -3.30 37.91
CA GLY A 24 -24.20 -2.77 37.98
C GLY A 24 -23.55 -2.86 36.62
N GLN A 25 -22.74 -1.86 36.27
CA GLN A 25 -22.03 -1.83 35.00
C GLN A 25 -21.45 -3.21 34.69
N ALA A 26 -21.89 -3.80 33.58
CA ALA A 26 -21.42 -5.12 33.18
C ALA A 26 -19.89 -5.05 33.03
N ILE A 27 -19.19 -5.93 33.74
CA ILE A 27 -17.73 -6.03 33.58
C ILE A 27 -17.46 -6.45 32.14
N THR A 28 -16.72 -5.61 31.41
CA THR A 28 -16.21 -5.94 30.08
C THR A 28 -14.75 -6.35 30.18
N VAL A 29 -14.32 -7.24 29.30
CA VAL A 29 -12.94 -7.73 29.27
C VAL A 29 -12.34 -7.48 27.90
N ASP A 30 -11.19 -6.86 27.92
CA ASP A 30 -10.29 -6.77 26.76
C ASP A 30 -9.16 -7.79 26.99
N ALA A 31 -9.16 -8.85 26.20
CA ALA A 31 -8.23 -9.96 26.30
C ALA A 31 -7.97 -10.56 24.92
N PRO A 32 -6.77 -11.08 24.64
CA PRO A 32 -6.43 -11.72 23.40
C PRO A 32 -7.44 -12.78 22.97
N ARG A 33 -7.75 -12.89 21.68
CA ARG A 33 -8.59 -13.98 21.13
C ARG A 33 -7.91 -15.33 21.25
N VAL A 34 -6.59 -15.35 21.08
CA VAL A 34 -5.71 -16.50 21.26
C VAL A 34 -4.48 -16.05 22.03
N VAL A 35 -3.87 -16.94 22.80
CA VAL A 35 -2.64 -16.67 23.55
C VAL A 35 -1.49 -17.42 22.88
N LEU A 36 -0.35 -16.74 22.73
CA LEU A 36 0.86 -17.36 22.22
C LEU A 36 1.69 -17.98 23.33
N LYS A 37 2.12 -19.22 23.14
CA LYS A 37 2.97 -19.92 24.10
C LYS A 37 4.28 -19.17 24.35
N ASN A 38 4.62 -18.93 25.61
CA ASN A 38 5.81 -18.23 26.10
C ASN A 38 5.93 -16.76 25.66
N ILE A 39 4.83 -16.16 25.17
CA ILE A 39 4.77 -14.74 24.85
C ILE A 39 3.92 -14.05 25.91
N GLU A 40 4.37 -12.89 26.34
CA GLU A 40 3.64 -12.07 27.32
C GLU A 40 2.39 -11.45 26.68
N PHE A 41 1.30 -11.41 27.43
CA PHE A 41 0.06 -10.77 27.03
C PHE A 41 -0.56 -10.00 28.19
N ASN A 42 -1.46 -9.09 27.88
CA ASN A 42 -2.14 -8.25 28.85
C ASN A 42 -3.64 -8.54 28.84
N ILE A 43 -4.29 -8.33 29.98
CA ILE A 43 -5.74 -8.40 30.15
C ILE A 43 -6.20 -7.16 30.89
N VAL A 44 -7.22 -6.49 30.34
CA VAL A 44 -7.84 -5.32 30.97
C VAL A 44 -9.31 -5.64 31.22
N TYR A 45 -9.73 -5.50 32.47
CA TYR A 45 -11.13 -5.53 32.85
C TYR A 45 -11.60 -4.11 33.09
N SER A 46 -12.70 -3.72 32.45
CA SER A 46 -13.38 -2.44 32.68
C SER A 46 -14.69 -2.68 33.40
N GLY A 47 -14.92 -1.96 34.50
CA GLY A 47 -16.09 -2.12 35.36
C GLY A 47 -15.90 -1.37 36.68
N ASN A 48 -16.79 -1.61 37.65
CA ASN A 48 -16.70 -0.96 38.94
C ASN A 48 -15.79 -1.75 39.90
N PHE A 49 -14.60 -1.22 40.19
CA PHE A 49 -13.61 -1.75 41.12
C PHE A 49 -13.47 -0.87 42.37
N SER A 50 -14.60 -0.37 42.91
CA SER A 50 -14.62 0.48 44.10
C SER A 50 -14.01 -0.21 45.37
N GLN A 51 -14.06 -1.54 45.42
CA GLN A 51 -13.32 -2.35 46.41
C GLN A 51 -12.06 -2.90 45.73
N LYS A 52 -10.92 -2.25 45.96
CA LYS A 52 -9.63 -2.63 45.35
C LYS A 52 -8.98 -3.86 46.00
N GLU A 53 -9.41 -4.23 47.22
CA GLU A 53 -8.89 -5.37 47.95
C GLU A 53 -9.46 -6.68 47.40
N GLY A 54 -8.59 -7.70 47.27
CA GLY A 54 -8.99 -9.06 46.87
C GLY A 54 -9.28 -9.22 45.36
N VAL A 55 -8.88 -8.28 44.49
CA VAL A 55 -8.95 -8.45 43.05
C VAL A 55 -7.73 -9.21 42.56
N CYS A 56 -7.92 -10.36 41.93
CA CYS A 56 -6.86 -11.14 41.31
C CYS A 56 -7.38 -11.92 40.10
N LEU A 57 -6.45 -12.34 39.24
CA LEU A 57 -6.75 -13.17 38.08
C LEU A 57 -6.23 -14.59 38.33
N LEU A 58 -7.06 -15.59 38.16
CA LEU A 58 -6.64 -16.99 38.14
C LEU A 58 -6.43 -17.44 36.70
N VAL A 59 -5.19 -17.79 36.37
CA VAL A 59 -4.78 -18.28 35.05
C VAL A 59 -4.35 -19.74 35.23
N ASN A 60 -5.18 -20.69 34.76
CA ASN A 60 -5.02 -22.12 35.02
C ASN A 60 -4.76 -22.42 36.50
N GLY A 61 -5.47 -21.74 37.43
CA GLY A 61 -5.33 -21.90 38.85
C GLY A 61 -4.15 -21.18 39.51
N ARG A 62 -3.29 -20.51 38.71
CA ARG A 62 -2.23 -19.63 39.25
C ARG A 62 -2.78 -18.22 39.46
N THR A 63 -2.51 -17.65 40.63
CA THR A 63 -2.95 -16.29 40.97
C THR A 63 -1.99 -15.28 40.36
N VAL A 64 -2.53 -14.32 39.63
CA VAL A 64 -1.83 -13.16 39.09
C VAL A 64 -2.41 -11.91 39.72
N SER A 65 -1.53 -11.11 40.34
CA SER A 65 -1.94 -9.83 40.94
C SER A 65 -2.07 -8.76 39.87
N PRO A 66 -2.99 -7.81 40.01
CA PRO A 66 -3.12 -6.71 39.05
C PRO A 66 -1.89 -5.81 39.10
N SER A 67 -1.46 -5.35 37.90
CA SER A 67 -0.37 -4.38 37.75
C SER A 67 -0.82 -2.96 38.14
N SER A 68 -2.09 -2.65 37.91
CA SER A 68 -2.75 -1.42 38.37
C SER A 68 -4.25 -1.62 38.50
N ILE A 69 -4.86 -0.92 39.47
CA ILE A 69 -6.32 -0.90 39.65
C ILE A 69 -6.77 0.53 39.82
N THR A 70 -7.74 0.91 39.01
CA THR A 70 -8.51 2.16 39.14
C THR A 70 -9.93 1.84 39.64
N ASN A 71 -10.77 2.88 39.80
CA ASN A 71 -12.18 2.63 40.12
C ASN A 71 -12.97 2.04 38.95
N GLU A 72 -12.45 2.18 37.71
CA GLU A 72 -13.13 1.81 36.48
C GLU A 72 -12.43 0.67 35.71
N SER A 73 -11.20 0.30 36.09
CA SER A 73 -10.45 -0.75 35.40
C SER A 73 -9.43 -1.46 36.29
N ALA A 74 -9.18 -2.74 35.97
CA ALA A 74 -8.10 -3.54 36.54
C ALA A 74 -7.22 -4.08 35.40
N HIS A 75 -5.92 -3.79 35.44
CA HIS A 75 -4.94 -4.16 34.44
C HIS A 75 -4.05 -5.30 34.96
N PHE A 76 -3.90 -6.34 34.17
CA PHE A 76 -3.01 -7.47 34.41
C PHE A 76 -2.03 -7.58 33.26
N ASN A 77 -0.80 -7.20 33.48
CA ASN A 77 0.24 -7.12 32.44
C ASN A 77 1.26 -8.25 32.58
N GLN A 78 1.99 -8.56 31.50
CA GLN A 78 3.11 -9.51 31.47
C GLN A 78 2.72 -10.93 31.91
N ILE A 79 1.53 -11.37 31.52
CA ILE A 79 1.07 -12.73 31.76
C ILE A 79 1.69 -13.64 30.70
N SER A 80 2.37 -14.72 31.10
CA SER A 80 2.89 -15.70 30.17
C SER A 80 2.47 -17.12 30.51
N VAL A 81 2.27 -17.96 29.50
CA VAL A 81 1.82 -19.35 29.64
C VAL A 81 2.75 -20.27 28.85
N SER A 82 3.25 -21.33 29.50
CA SER A 82 4.20 -22.28 28.92
C SER A 82 3.58 -23.55 28.34
N GLU A 83 2.30 -23.79 28.54
CA GLU A 83 1.58 -24.99 28.08
C GLU A 83 0.62 -24.63 26.96
N SER A 84 0.60 -25.44 25.88
CA SER A 84 -0.38 -25.31 24.80
C SER A 84 -1.69 -25.99 25.16
N GLY A 85 -2.81 -25.49 24.66
CA GLY A 85 -4.15 -26.09 24.93
C GLY A 85 -5.17 -25.05 25.37
N ASP A 86 -6.12 -25.49 26.18
CA ASP A 86 -7.17 -24.62 26.73
C ASP A 86 -6.66 -23.89 27.96
N LEU A 87 -6.74 -22.57 27.96
CA LEU A 87 -6.38 -21.68 29.06
C LEU A 87 -7.66 -21.18 29.75
N SER A 88 -7.84 -21.53 30.99
CA SER A 88 -8.93 -20.99 31.83
C SER A 88 -8.46 -19.71 32.50
N ILE A 89 -9.23 -18.63 32.32
CA ILE A 89 -8.98 -17.33 32.93
C ILE A 89 -10.20 -16.93 33.75
N GLN A 90 -10.01 -16.62 35.04
CA GLN A 90 -11.06 -16.23 35.94
C GLN A 90 -10.67 -14.96 36.68
N LEU A 91 -11.53 -13.94 36.66
CA LEU A 91 -11.42 -12.78 37.51
C LEU A 91 -12.08 -13.10 38.88
N VAL A 92 -11.32 -12.96 39.92
CA VAL A 92 -11.79 -13.13 41.30
C VAL A 92 -11.76 -11.79 42.01
N GLN A 93 -12.86 -11.43 42.64
CA GLN A 93 -13.00 -10.25 43.49
C GLN A 93 -13.65 -10.67 44.82
N SER A 94 -13.02 -10.34 45.95
CA SER A 94 -13.51 -10.71 47.29
C SER A 94 -13.83 -12.22 47.44
N GLU A 95 -12.92 -13.08 46.94
CA GLU A 95 -13.01 -14.55 46.93
C GLU A 95 -14.15 -15.13 46.05
N GLN A 96 -14.84 -14.33 45.28
CA GLN A 96 -15.87 -14.80 44.34
C GLN A 96 -15.40 -14.65 42.88
N SER A 97 -15.66 -15.69 42.09
CA SER A 97 -15.43 -15.61 40.63
C SER A 97 -16.49 -14.72 40.00
N VAL A 98 -16.05 -13.59 39.47
CA VAL A 98 -16.93 -12.57 38.88
C VAL A 98 -17.08 -12.76 37.37
N HIS A 99 -16.01 -13.19 36.70
CA HIS A 99 -16.02 -13.43 35.25
C HIS A 99 -15.05 -14.57 34.89
N GLN A 100 -15.48 -15.47 34.02
CA GLN A 100 -14.66 -16.60 33.57
C GLN A 100 -14.80 -16.79 32.07
N PHE A 101 -13.67 -17.05 31.41
CA PHE A 101 -13.63 -17.41 29.97
C PHE A 101 -12.44 -18.33 29.70
N THR A 102 -12.45 -18.96 28.50
CA THR A 102 -11.36 -19.81 28.04
C THR A 102 -10.75 -19.25 26.78
N ARG A 103 -9.43 -19.43 26.59
CA ARG A 103 -8.69 -19.09 25.40
C ARG A 103 -7.86 -20.28 24.94
N LYS A 104 -7.54 -20.33 23.64
CA LYS A 104 -6.59 -21.32 23.10
C LYS A 104 -5.17 -20.78 23.21
N VAL A 105 -4.25 -21.63 23.67
CA VAL A 105 -2.81 -21.35 23.63
C VAL A 105 -2.21 -22.10 22.46
N ILE A 106 -1.66 -21.36 21.49
CA ILE A 106 -1.02 -21.90 20.30
C ILE A 106 0.49 -21.63 20.32
N PRO A 107 1.31 -22.43 19.61
CA PRO A 107 2.72 -22.12 19.44
C PRO A 107 2.93 -20.78 18.75
N GLY A 108 3.86 -19.94 19.22
CA GLY A 108 4.07 -18.59 18.70
C GLY A 108 4.37 -18.54 17.20
N TRP A 109 5.14 -19.51 16.68
CA TRP A 109 5.46 -19.56 15.24
C TRP A 109 4.24 -19.72 14.32
N VAL A 110 3.09 -20.18 14.84
CA VAL A 110 1.85 -20.29 14.06
C VAL A 110 1.34 -18.92 13.63
N SER A 111 1.61 -17.88 14.42
CA SER A 111 1.16 -16.51 14.14
C SER A 111 1.76 -15.92 12.85
N ILE A 112 2.98 -16.35 12.46
CA ILE A 112 3.61 -15.90 11.20
C ILE A 112 3.18 -16.72 9.98
N LEU A 113 2.49 -17.83 10.15
CA LEU A 113 2.10 -18.67 9.00
C LEU A 113 1.14 -17.97 8.03
N PRO A 114 0.09 -17.22 8.44
CA PRO A 114 -0.79 -16.56 7.48
C PRO A 114 -0.04 -15.66 6.49
N PRO A 115 0.77 -14.66 6.91
CA PRO A 115 1.54 -13.87 5.95
C PRO A 115 2.56 -14.68 5.15
N LEU A 116 3.21 -15.70 5.73
CA LEU A 116 4.11 -16.59 4.98
C LEU A 116 3.37 -17.41 3.92
N ILE A 117 2.18 -17.93 4.24
CA ILE A 117 1.32 -18.63 3.29
C ILE A 117 0.93 -17.70 2.13
N ALA A 118 0.56 -16.43 2.43
CA ALA A 118 0.27 -15.45 1.40
C ALA A 118 1.45 -15.28 0.44
N ILE A 119 2.66 -15.09 0.97
CA ILE A 119 3.90 -14.94 0.16
C ILE A 119 4.18 -16.19 -0.66
N ILE A 120 4.23 -17.36 -0.03
CA ILE A 120 4.56 -18.63 -0.69
C ILE A 120 3.55 -18.97 -1.79
N LEU A 121 2.25 -18.83 -1.50
CA LEU A 121 1.21 -19.11 -2.48
C LEU A 121 1.20 -18.05 -3.60
N ALA A 122 1.45 -16.77 -3.32
CA ALA A 122 1.56 -15.75 -4.34
C ALA A 122 2.72 -16.05 -5.31
N PHE A 123 3.86 -16.47 -4.76
CA PHE A 123 5.02 -16.89 -5.54
C PHE A 123 4.71 -18.14 -6.41
N MET A 124 4.04 -19.15 -5.84
CA MET A 124 3.74 -20.40 -6.55
C MET A 124 2.61 -20.26 -7.59
N SER A 125 1.55 -19.54 -7.24
CA SER A 125 0.35 -19.41 -8.07
C SER A 125 0.42 -18.23 -9.05
N ARG A 126 1.37 -17.31 -8.86
CA ARG A 126 1.46 -16.03 -9.57
C ARG A 126 0.15 -15.23 -9.48
N SER A 127 -0.57 -15.38 -8.38
CA SER A 127 -1.86 -14.71 -8.15
C SER A 127 -1.98 -14.30 -6.69
N VAL A 128 -2.12 -13.00 -6.44
CA VAL A 128 -2.11 -12.41 -5.09
C VAL A 128 -3.46 -12.64 -4.39
N ILE A 129 -4.58 -12.43 -5.08
CA ILE A 129 -5.93 -12.50 -4.49
C ILE A 129 -6.24 -13.86 -3.86
N PRO A 130 -6.11 -15.01 -4.58
CA PRO A 130 -6.33 -16.31 -3.97
C PRO A 130 -5.37 -16.62 -2.83
N SER A 131 -4.14 -16.11 -2.91
CA SER A 131 -3.10 -16.33 -1.90
C SER A 131 -3.40 -15.59 -0.60
N LEU A 132 -3.81 -14.32 -0.68
CA LEU A 132 -4.28 -13.54 0.47
C LEU A 132 -5.51 -14.19 1.09
N PHE A 133 -6.48 -14.60 0.27
CA PHE A 133 -7.70 -15.25 0.77
C PHE A 133 -7.40 -16.57 1.50
N ALA A 134 -6.53 -17.42 0.94
CA ALA A 134 -6.10 -18.66 1.59
C ALA A 134 -5.38 -18.40 2.91
N ALA A 135 -4.55 -17.37 2.98
CA ALA A 135 -3.85 -16.93 4.19
C ALA A 135 -4.83 -16.45 5.26
N ILE A 136 -5.82 -15.64 4.89
CA ILE A 136 -6.90 -15.18 5.77
C ILE A 136 -7.65 -16.38 6.35
N TRP A 137 -8.09 -17.30 5.48
CA TRP A 137 -8.80 -18.50 5.92
C TRP A 137 -7.96 -19.34 6.89
N PHE A 138 -6.68 -19.58 6.57
CA PHE A 138 -5.77 -20.32 7.45
C PHE A 138 -5.62 -19.60 8.81
N GLY A 139 -5.51 -18.27 8.81
CA GLY A 139 -5.42 -17.46 10.02
C GLY A 139 -6.67 -17.61 10.90
N VAL A 140 -7.87 -17.51 10.32
CA VAL A 140 -9.13 -17.71 11.07
C VAL A 140 -9.25 -19.13 11.60
N TRP A 141 -8.80 -20.14 10.85
CA TRP A 141 -8.77 -21.52 11.33
C TRP A 141 -7.78 -21.71 12.48
N SER A 142 -6.63 -21.06 12.42
CA SER A 142 -5.62 -21.11 13.51
C SER A 142 -6.13 -20.48 14.81
N LEU A 143 -6.90 -19.36 14.73
CA LEU A 143 -7.59 -18.76 15.90
C LEU A 143 -8.59 -19.73 16.55
N SER A 144 -9.14 -20.69 15.81
CA SER A 144 -10.01 -21.72 16.36
C SER A 144 -9.25 -22.88 17.03
N GLY A 145 -7.93 -22.84 17.09
CA GLY A 145 -7.06 -23.90 17.61
C GLY A 145 -6.99 -25.12 16.69
N PHE A 146 -7.08 -24.94 15.36
CA PHE A 146 -6.99 -25.99 14.34
C PHE A 146 -8.08 -27.08 14.44
N SER A 147 -9.25 -26.75 14.97
CA SER A 147 -10.37 -27.68 15.03
C SER A 147 -10.85 -28.06 13.63
N ILE A 148 -10.82 -29.35 13.28
CA ILE A 148 -11.27 -29.86 11.97
C ILE A 148 -12.75 -29.52 11.72
N VAL A 149 -13.59 -29.57 12.75
CA VAL A 149 -15.01 -29.21 12.67
C VAL A 149 -15.20 -27.74 12.30
N LYS A 150 -14.25 -26.89 12.67
CA LYS A 150 -14.28 -25.44 12.36
C LYS A 150 -13.60 -25.06 11.05
N LEU A 151 -13.08 -26.02 10.28
CA LEU A 151 -12.40 -25.71 9.00
C LEU A 151 -13.32 -24.98 8.02
N VAL A 152 -14.52 -25.50 7.77
CA VAL A 152 -15.52 -24.86 6.89
C VAL A 152 -16.14 -23.61 7.52
N PRO A 153 -16.57 -23.63 8.80
CA PRO A 153 -17.01 -22.42 9.48
C PRO A 153 -15.96 -21.28 9.47
N SER A 154 -14.65 -21.59 9.54
CA SER A 154 -13.58 -20.60 9.44
C SER A 154 -13.52 -19.93 8.07
N LEU A 155 -13.81 -20.68 7.00
CA LEU A 155 -13.89 -20.12 5.64
C LEU A 155 -15.02 -19.07 5.54
N LEU A 156 -16.20 -19.40 6.04
CA LEU A 156 -17.33 -18.46 6.08
C LEU A 156 -17.05 -17.29 7.03
N GLY A 157 -16.40 -17.57 8.17
CA GLY A 157 -15.98 -16.57 9.15
C GLY A 157 -14.98 -15.58 8.57
N SER A 158 -14.13 -15.99 7.64
CA SER A 158 -13.19 -15.08 6.95
C SER A 158 -13.91 -13.94 6.23
N PHE A 159 -15.00 -14.24 5.55
CA PHE A 159 -15.83 -13.22 4.91
C PHE A 159 -16.58 -12.36 5.91
N TYR A 160 -17.28 -12.98 6.85
CA TYR A 160 -18.23 -12.29 7.71
C TYR A 160 -17.54 -11.46 8.81
N HIS A 161 -16.45 -11.99 9.41
CA HIS A 161 -15.81 -11.33 10.55
C HIS A 161 -14.61 -10.47 10.18
N TYR A 162 -13.96 -10.73 9.05
CA TYR A 162 -12.76 -9.98 8.66
C TYR A 162 -13.02 -9.10 7.43
N ILE A 163 -13.34 -9.69 6.28
CA ILE A 163 -13.53 -8.90 5.05
C ILE A 163 -14.68 -7.90 5.18
N LEU A 164 -15.81 -8.30 5.77
CA LEU A 164 -16.95 -7.40 5.98
C LEU A 164 -16.61 -6.28 6.98
N ASN A 165 -15.94 -6.60 8.11
CA ASN A 165 -15.57 -5.58 9.10
C ASN A 165 -14.60 -4.55 8.51
N THR A 166 -13.65 -5.01 7.69
CA THR A 166 -12.75 -4.14 6.94
C THR A 166 -13.51 -3.14 6.04
N MET A 167 -14.60 -3.58 5.40
CA MET A 167 -15.42 -2.70 4.58
C MET A 167 -16.28 -1.70 5.39
N ILE A 168 -16.60 -2.03 6.63
CA ILE A 168 -17.42 -1.17 7.51
C ILE A 168 -16.55 -0.10 8.17
N ASP A 169 -15.24 -0.28 8.23
CA ASP A 169 -14.34 0.73 8.76
C ASP A 169 -14.44 2.04 7.97
N ARG A 170 -14.54 3.16 8.70
CA ARG A 170 -14.77 4.48 8.10
C ARG A 170 -13.60 4.93 7.22
N ASP A 171 -12.40 4.73 7.69
CA ASP A 171 -11.19 5.21 7.00
C ASP A 171 -10.92 4.37 5.75
N HIS A 172 -11.13 3.04 5.84
CA HIS A 172 -11.11 2.16 4.67
C HIS A 172 -12.18 2.53 3.64
N ALA A 173 -13.41 2.83 4.07
CA ALA A 173 -14.47 3.26 3.16
C ALA A 173 -14.12 4.58 2.45
N ILE A 174 -13.50 5.55 3.15
CA ILE A 174 -13.02 6.80 2.57
C ILE A 174 -11.94 6.53 1.51
N LEU A 175 -10.98 5.65 1.80
CA LEU A 175 -9.91 5.29 0.86
C LEU A 175 -10.44 4.57 -0.38
N ILE A 176 -11.43 3.69 -0.23
CA ILE A 176 -12.12 3.04 -1.36
C ILE A 176 -12.80 4.11 -2.24
N LEU A 177 -13.56 5.02 -1.64
CA LEU A 177 -14.24 6.09 -2.37
C LEU A 177 -13.25 7.03 -3.06
N PHE A 178 -12.17 7.44 -2.36
CA PHE A 178 -11.08 8.23 -2.94
C PHE A 178 -10.51 7.56 -4.20
N THR A 179 -10.12 6.29 -4.09
CA THR A 179 -9.51 5.54 -5.19
C THR A 179 -10.46 5.42 -6.39
N LEU A 180 -11.73 5.13 -6.15
CA LEU A 180 -12.75 5.07 -7.19
C LEU A 180 -12.97 6.43 -7.85
N MET A 181 -13.10 7.51 -7.06
CA MET A 181 -13.29 8.86 -7.60
C MET A 181 -12.09 9.30 -8.46
N LEU A 182 -10.87 9.00 -8.00
CA LEU A 182 -9.66 9.31 -8.75
C LEU A 182 -9.59 8.52 -10.06
N GLY A 183 -9.85 7.21 -10.03
CA GLY A 183 -9.93 6.39 -11.24
C GLY A 183 -10.98 6.91 -12.21
N GLY A 184 -12.17 7.26 -11.73
CA GLY A 184 -13.23 7.83 -12.55
C GLY A 184 -12.85 9.18 -13.18
N MET A 185 -12.19 10.08 -12.44
CA MET A 185 -11.63 11.32 -12.96
C MET A 185 -10.66 11.05 -14.12
N VAL A 186 -9.75 10.10 -13.93
CA VAL A 186 -8.76 9.70 -14.95
C VAL A 186 -9.47 9.18 -16.20
N GLY A 187 -10.49 8.33 -16.07
CA GLY A 187 -11.30 7.83 -17.17
C GLY A 187 -11.94 8.96 -18.00
N ILE A 188 -12.51 9.98 -17.34
CA ILE A 188 -13.07 11.15 -18.02
C ILE A 188 -12.01 11.94 -18.76
N ILE A 189 -10.88 12.25 -18.12
CA ILE A 189 -9.76 13.00 -18.69
C ILE A 189 -9.17 12.28 -19.90
N TYR A 190 -9.15 10.96 -19.85
CA TYR A 190 -8.70 10.13 -20.96
C TYR A 190 -9.67 10.22 -22.16
N ARG A 191 -10.96 9.94 -21.92
CA ARG A 191 -12.01 9.90 -22.95
C ARG A 191 -12.21 11.24 -23.65
N ASN A 192 -12.08 12.36 -22.91
CA ASN A 192 -12.22 13.71 -23.46
C ASN A 192 -10.98 14.20 -24.24
N GLY A 193 -9.92 13.37 -24.32
CA GLY A 193 -8.69 13.68 -25.05
C GLY A 193 -7.79 14.70 -24.38
N GLY A 194 -7.99 15.02 -23.10
CA GLY A 194 -7.16 15.97 -22.34
C GLY A 194 -5.69 15.54 -22.29
N MET A 195 -5.45 14.25 -21.99
CA MET A 195 -4.09 13.69 -21.95
C MET A 195 -3.43 13.71 -23.31
N HIS A 196 -4.16 13.34 -24.37
CA HIS A 196 -3.68 13.41 -25.74
C HIS A 196 -3.34 14.85 -26.18
N GLY A 197 -4.06 15.84 -25.64
CA GLY A 197 -3.77 17.26 -25.86
C GLY A 197 -2.43 17.68 -25.26
N ILE A 198 -2.03 17.14 -24.11
CA ILE A 198 -0.70 17.35 -23.51
C ILE A 198 0.38 16.78 -24.44
N ILE A 199 0.21 15.52 -24.86
CA ILE A 199 1.15 14.84 -25.76
C ILE A 199 1.34 15.62 -27.06
N GLN A 200 0.25 16.04 -27.70
CA GLN A 200 0.33 16.74 -28.96
C GLN A 200 1.18 18.02 -28.87
N GLN A 201 1.16 18.69 -27.72
CA GLN A 201 2.01 19.87 -27.49
C GLN A 201 3.49 19.51 -27.31
N LEU A 202 3.79 18.42 -26.58
CA LEU A 202 5.16 17.95 -26.35
C LEU A 202 5.81 17.42 -27.64
N VAL A 203 5.06 16.62 -28.39
CA VAL A 203 5.54 15.97 -29.65
C VAL A 203 5.79 16.96 -30.76
N LYS A 204 5.06 18.09 -30.83
CA LYS A 204 5.28 19.13 -31.87
C LYS A 204 6.71 19.64 -31.91
N LYS A 205 7.47 19.56 -30.81
CA LYS A 205 8.87 20.02 -30.72
C LYS A 205 9.90 18.91 -30.87
N ALA A 206 9.47 17.64 -31.00
CA ALA A 206 10.34 16.48 -31.09
C ALA A 206 10.66 16.13 -32.55
N ASP A 207 11.78 16.64 -33.07
CA ASP A 207 12.27 16.48 -34.45
C ASP A 207 13.46 15.50 -34.57
N THR A 208 14.03 15.10 -33.44
CA THR A 208 15.15 14.15 -33.37
C THR A 208 14.85 13.02 -32.39
N PRO A 209 15.48 11.84 -32.53
CA PRO A 209 15.31 10.73 -31.61
C PRO A 209 15.56 11.12 -30.15
N LYS A 210 16.59 11.91 -29.89
CA LYS A 210 16.91 12.41 -28.56
C LYS A 210 15.78 13.26 -27.98
N LYS A 211 15.26 14.24 -28.76
CA LYS A 211 14.15 15.08 -28.32
C LYS A 211 12.85 14.26 -28.15
N GLY A 212 12.64 13.24 -28.99
CA GLY A 212 11.53 12.31 -28.85
C GLY A 212 11.57 11.54 -27.54
N GLN A 213 12.72 10.95 -27.21
CA GLN A 213 12.93 10.25 -25.96
C GLN A 213 12.78 11.17 -24.74
N ILE A 214 13.32 12.41 -24.78
CA ILE A 214 13.13 13.40 -23.71
C ILE A 214 11.64 13.76 -23.54
N ALA A 215 10.91 13.94 -24.64
CA ALA A 215 9.49 14.25 -24.58
C ALA A 215 8.69 13.10 -23.95
N ILE A 216 8.99 11.84 -24.29
CA ILE A 216 8.35 10.65 -23.70
C ILE A 216 8.65 10.56 -22.20
N TRP A 217 9.92 10.74 -21.81
CA TRP A 217 10.34 10.74 -20.40
C TRP A 217 9.64 11.83 -19.58
N LEU A 218 9.62 13.07 -20.05
CA LEU A 218 8.92 14.17 -19.39
C LEU A 218 7.42 13.93 -19.32
N PHE A 219 6.85 13.33 -20.36
CA PHE A 219 5.44 13.00 -20.39
C PHE A 219 5.09 11.93 -19.36
N GLY A 220 5.91 10.88 -19.21
CA GLY A 220 5.77 9.89 -18.15
C GLY A 220 5.83 10.53 -16.76
N ILE A 221 6.71 11.51 -16.51
CA ILE A 221 6.76 12.23 -15.24
C ILE A 221 5.51 13.10 -15.01
N ILE A 222 4.94 13.71 -16.05
CA ILE A 222 3.74 14.55 -15.94
C ILE A 222 2.50 13.73 -15.60
N ILE A 223 2.43 12.47 -16.04
CA ILE A 223 1.32 11.56 -15.68
C ILE A 223 1.67 10.82 -14.38
N PHE A 224 1.87 11.55 -13.29
CA PHE A 224 2.30 11.02 -12.00
C PHE A 224 1.18 10.38 -11.19
N PHE A 225 -0.07 10.65 -11.51
CA PHE A 225 -1.23 10.36 -10.65
C PHE A 225 -1.68 8.90 -10.68
N ASP A 226 -1.29 8.11 -11.70
CA ASP A 226 -1.64 6.70 -11.84
C ASP A 226 -0.68 5.98 -12.80
N ASP A 227 -0.15 4.84 -12.41
CA ASP A 227 0.84 4.07 -13.16
C ASP A 227 0.24 3.34 -14.38
N TYR A 228 -0.94 2.73 -14.23
CA TYR A 228 -1.62 2.07 -15.36
C TYR A 228 -2.00 3.07 -16.45
N SER A 229 -2.58 4.21 -16.05
CA SER A 229 -2.89 5.29 -16.99
C SER A 229 -1.64 5.85 -17.64
N ASN A 230 -0.56 6.04 -16.88
CA ASN A 230 0.74 6.44 -17.43
C ASN A 230 1.17 5.46 -18.52
N THR A 231 1.21 4.18 -18.20
CA THR A 231 1.64 3.12 -19.11
C THR A 231 0.82 3.10 -20.40
N LEU A 232 -0.51 3.06 -20.29
CA LEU A 232 -1.39 3.01 -21.45
C LEU A 232 -1.33 4.26 -22.31
N ILE A 233 -1.33 5.45 -21.68
CA ILE A 233 -1.34 6.71 -22.40
C ILE A 233 0.01 6.96 -23.08
N VAL A 234 1.10 6.91 -22.31
CA VAL A 234 2.45 7.21 -22.85
C VAL A 234 2.85 6.15 -23.87
N GLY A 235 2.63 4.87 -23.55
CA GLY A 235 2.97 3.75 -24.41
C GLY A 235 2.27 3.85 -25.76
N ASN A 236 0.94 3.79 -25.78
CA ASN A 236 0.17 3.75 -27.02
C ASN A 236 0.37 4.99 -27.90
N THR A 237 0.36 6.18 -27.29
CA THR A 237 0.44 7.43 -28.07
C THR A 237 1.84 7.73 -28.59
N SER A 238 2.89 7.22 -27.92
CA SER A 238 4.27 7.45 -28.35
C SER A 238 4.74 6.46 -29.43
N ARG A 239 3.97 5.39 -29.72
CA ARG A 239 4.34 4.40 -30.75
C ARG A 239 4.65 5.06 -32.09
N LEU A 240 3.72 5.86 -32.61
CA LEU A 240 3.87 6.53 -33.90
C LEU A 240 5.04 7.52 -33.92
N LEU A 241 5.30 8.20 -32.80
CA LEU A 241 6.47 9.06 -32.65
C LEU A 241 7.77 8.26 -32.71
N CYS A 242 7.84 7.13 -32.03
CA CYS A 242 8.99 6.24 -32.02
C CYS A 242 9.28 5.70 -33.43
N ASP A 243 8.26 5.24 -34.16
CA ASP A 243 8.42 4.75 -35.51
C ASP A 243 8.96 5.84 -36.46
N LYS A 244 8.40 7.06 -36.37
CA LYS A 244 8.83 8.20 -37.16
C LYS A 244 10.27 8.61 -36.85
N LEU A 245 10.65 8.58 -35.58
CA LEU A 245 11.98 9.02 -35.14
C LEU A 245 13.00 7.87 -35.07
N LYS A 246 12.62 6.66 -35.48
CA LYS A 246 13.46 5.46 -35.41
C LYS A 246 13.98 5.15 -34.01
N ILE A 247 13.11 5.22 -33.01
CA ILE A 247 13.33 4.79 -31.62
C ILE A 247 12.77 3.37 -31.50
N SER A 248 13.50 2.46 -30.86
CA SER A 248 13.05 1.07 -30.72
C SER A 248 11.82 0.95 -29.80
N ARG A 249 11.00 -0.08 -30.01
CA ARG A 249 9.85 -0.39 -29.14
C ARG A 249 10.31 -0.78 -27.73
N GLN A 250 11.43 -1.48 -27.63
CA GLN A 250 12.08 -1.81 -26.37
C GLN A 250 12.47 -0.55 -25.58
N LYS A 251 13.01 0.47 -26.28
CA LYS A 251 13.33 1.74 -25.65
C LYS A 251 12.08 2.48 -25.17
N LEU A 252 11.02 2.48 -25.98
CA LEU A 252 9.74 3.05 -25.57
C LEU A 252 9.22 2.36 -24.31
N ALA A 253 9.21 1.02 -24.28
CA ALA A 253 8.79 0.25 -23.12
C ALA A 253 9.61 0.60 -21.87
N TYR A 254 10.94 0.68 -21.98
CA TYR A 254 11.81 1.10 -20.87
C TYR A 254 11.50 2.51 -20.35
N LEU A 255 11.27 3.49 -21.26
CA LEU A 255 10.93 4.86 -20.85
C LEU A 255 9.60 4.93 -20.12
N VAL A 256 8.61 4.18 -20.58
CA VAL A 256 7.26 4.12 -20.01
C VAL A 256 7.30 3.46 -18.65
N ASP A 257 7.82 2.25 -18.54
CA ASP A 257 7.86 1.46 -17.31
C ASP A 257 8.61 2.20 -16.18
N SER A 258 9.81 2.73 -16.51
CA SER A 258 10.63 3.49 -15.55
C SER A 258 10.05 4.85 -15.13
N THR A 259 8.95 5.32 -15.74
CA THR A 259 8.25 6.56 -15.34
C THR A 259 6.80 6.31 -14.89
N SER A 260 6.34 5.06 -14.84
CA SER A 260 5.02 4.71 -14.31
C SER A 260 5.06 4.45 -12.81
N ALA A 261 5.30 3.22 -12.38
CA ALA A 261 5.34 2.83 -10.97
C ALA A 261 6.37 3.62 -10.13
N PRO A 262 7.62 3.92 -10.61
CA PRO A 262 8.54 4.74 -9.83
C PRO A 262 8.04 6.14 -9.53
N VAL A 263 7.36 6.80 -10.49
CA VAL A 263 6.81 8.13 -10.27
C VAL A 263 5.59 8.07 -9.35
N ALA A 264 4.69 7.11 -9.57
CA ALA A 264 3.50 6.93 -8.75
C ALA A 264 3.82 6.64 -7.26
N THR A 265 4.91 5.90 -7.01
CA THR A 265 5.33 5.53 -5.64
C THR A 265 5.79 6.72 -4.80
N VAL A 266 6.42 7.72 -5.39
CA VAL A 266 7.01 8.86 -4.66
C VAL A 266 6.20 10.15 -4.79
N ALA A 267 5.21 10.20 -5.64
CA ALA A 267 4.37 11.38 -5.81
C ALA A 267 3.33 11.46 -4.67
N ILE A 268 3.14 12.68 -4.17
CA ILE A 268 2.33 12.94 -2.96
C ILE A 268 0.82 12.92 -3.19
N ILE A 269 0.35 12.77 -4.43
CA ILE A 269 -1.06 12.68 -4.79
C ILE A 269 -1.20 11.72 -5.99
N THR A 270 -1.46 10.45 -5.71
CA THR A 270 -1.60 9.40 -6.72
C THR A 270 -2.69 8.41 -6.31
N THR A 271 -3.07 7.50 -7.21
CA THR A 271 -3.89 6.33 -6.86
C THR A 271 -3.21 5.45 -5.81
N TRP A 272 -1.86 5.48 -5.77
CA TRP A 272 -1.06 4.69 -4.85
C TRP A 272 -1.06 5.22 -3.42
N ILE A 273 -1.19 6.55 -3.22
CA ILE A 273 -1.08 7.13 -1.87
C ILE A 273 -2.19 6.64 -0.94
N GLY A 274 -3.42 6.50 -1.44
CA GLY A 274 -4.51 5.95 -0.65
C GLY A 274 -4.19 4.54 -0.16
N PHE A 275 -3.65 3.69 -1.05
CA PHE A 275 -3.20 2.36 -0.71
C PHE A 275 -2.04 2.38 0.28
N GLN A 276 -0.96 3.11 -0.02
CA GLN A 276 0.25 3.16 0.80
C GLN A 276 -0.02 3.70 2.20
N VAL A 277 -0.74 4.81 2.30
CA VAL A 277 -1.09 5.42 3.60
C VAL A 277 -2.08 4.54 4.36
N GLY A 278 -3.01 3.87 3.68
CA GLY A 278 -3.95 2.93 4.28
C GLY A 278 -3.26 1.75 4.97
N ILE A 279 -2.35 1.07 4.28
CA ILE A 279 -1.61 -0.08 4.87
C ILE A 279 -0.63 0.36 5.97
N ILE A 280 -0.11 1.60 5.92
CA ILE A 280 0.67 2.17 7.02
C ILE A 280 -0.24 2.45 8.22
N ALA A 281 -1.41 3.08 8.00
CA ALA A 281 -2.35 3.40 9.07
C ALA A 281 -2.80 2.17 9.85
N ASP A 282 -3.08 1.08 9.16
CA ASP A 282 -3.46 -0.19 9.79
C ASP A 282 -2.36 -0.84 10.62
N ALA A 283 -1.10 -0.54 10.32
CA ALA A 283 0.04 -1.07 11.05
C ALA A 283 0.39 -0.27 12.32
N LEU A 284 -0.22 0.91 12.55
CA LEU A 284 0.12 1.78 13.69
C LEU A 284 -0.58 1.44 15.00
N PRO A 285 -1.83 0.94 15.04
CA PRO A 285 -2.53 0.68 16.29
C PRO A 285 -1.74 -0.26 17.20
N GLY A 286 -1.55 0.15 18.47
CA GLY A 286 -0.79 -0.62 19.46
C GLY A 286 0.71 -0.34 19.49
N LEU A 287 1.22 0.58 18.69
CA LEU A 287 2.63 1.00 18.72
C LEU A 287 2.84 2.18 19.68
N ASP A 288 2.86 1.89 20.97
CA ASP A 288 2.99 2.91 22.01
C ASP A 288 4.26 3.75 21.85
N GLY A 289 4.10 5.08 21.85
CA GLY A 289 5.17 6.05 21.71
C GLY A 289 5.49 6.47 20.28
N LEU A 290 4.85 5.86 19.27
CA LEU A 290 4.90 6.34 17.89
C LEU A 290 3.73 7.30 17.65
N ASN A 291 4.02 8.61 17.59
CA ASN A 291 3.01 9.67 17.54
C ASN A 291 2.82 10.29 16.15
N GLU A 292 3.52 9.80 15.13
CA GLU A 292 3.38 10.31 13.76
C GLU A 292 2.17 9.66 13.06
N SER A 293 1.41 10.47 12.30
CA SER A 293 0.32 9.97 11.45
C SER A 293 0.87 9.14 10.28
N ALA A 294 0.05 8.23 9.75
CA ALA A 294 0.42 7.38 8.62
C ALA A 294 0.87 8.21 7.40
N TYR A 295 0.18 9.33 7.14
CA TYR A 295 0.54 10.24 6.06
C TYR A 295 1.91 10.89 6.28
N MET A 296 2.22 11.32 7.51
CA MET A 296 3.53 11.89 7.83
C MET A 296 4.65 10.86 7.72
N LEU A 297 4.42 9.62 8.17
CA LEU A 297 5.37 8.53 7.98
C LEU A 297 5.64 8.27 6.50
N PHE A 298 4.60 8.27 5.67
CA PHE A 298 4.74 8.17 4.21
C PHE A 298 5.56 9.34 3.64
N ILE A 299 5.22 10.59 3.97
CA ILE A 299 5.95 11.78 3.48
C ILE A 299 7.42 11.74 3.89
N HIS A 300 7.71 11.38 5.15
CA HIS A 300 9.09 11.26 5.63
C HIS A 300 9.84 10.06 5.02
N SER A 301 9.15 9.05 4.52
CA SER A 301 9.77 7.92 3.81
C SER A 301 10.19 8.26 2.38
N ILE A 302 9.55 9.24 1.73
CA ILE A 302 9.86 9.61 0.34
C ILE A 302 11.35 9.90 0.09
N PRO A 303 12.07 10.67 0.92
CA PRO A 303 13.50 10.92 0.72
C PRO A 303 14.38 9.66 0.72
N TYR A 304 13.91 8.58 1.33
CA TYR A 304 14.58 7.28 1.39
C TYR A 304 14.18 6.33 0.26
N SER A 305 13.32 6.77 -0.65
CA SER A 305 12.88 6.02 -1.82
C SER A 305 13.94 6.05 -2.94
N PHE A 306 15.13 5.52 -2.65
CA PHE A 306 16.29 5.65 -3.54
C PHE A 306 16.07 5.04 -4.91
N TYR A 307 15.43 3.85 -5.01
CA TYR A 307 15.25 3.17 -6.29
C TYR A 307 14.44 3.98 -7.31
N PRO A 308 13.22 4.48 -7.01
CA PRO A 308 12.45 5.30 -7.93
C PRO A 308 13.22 6.53 -8.42
N PHE A 309 13.87 7.26 -7.52
CA PHE A 309 14.65 8.44 -7.92
C PHE A 309 15.81 8.07 -8.84
N LEU A 310 16.56 7.00 -8.53
CA LEU A 310 17.68 6.56 -9.36
C LEU A 310 17.23 6.00 -10.70
N ALA A 311 16.09 5.30 -10.76
CA ALA A 311 15.50 4.82 -12.01
C ALA A 311 15.11 5.99 -12.93
N ILE A 312 14.37 6.98 -12.40
CA ILE A 312 13.95 8.17 -13.16
C ILE A 312 15.17 8.98 -13.64
N VAL A 313 16.17 9.17 -12.79
CA VAL A 313 17.40 9.89 -13.14
C VAL A 313 18.22 9.13 -14.18
N LEU A 314 18.31 7.79 -14.06
CA LEU A 314 19.03 6.96 -15.03
C LEU A 314 18.40 7.08 -16.42
N VAL A 315 17.06 7.05 -16.53
CA VAL A 315 16.37 7.35 -17.79
C VAL A 315 16.81 8.71 -18.32
N GLY A 316 16.77 9.77 -17.50
CA GLY A 316 17.19 11.12 -17.88
C GLY A 316 18.64 11.17 -18.38
N LEU A 317 19.57 10.47 -17.71
CA LEU A 317 20.98 10.37 -18.10
C LEU A 317 21.16 9.66 -19.45
N VAL A 318 20.48 8.54 -19.64
CA VAL A 318 20.52 7.74 -20.88
C VAL A 318 19.99 8.57 -22.06
N VAL A 319 18.83 9.18 -21.89
CA VAL A 319 18.17 9.97 -22.94
C VAL A 319 18.97 11.24 -23.30
N THR A 320 19.50 11.94 -22.28
CA THR A 320 20.27 13.17 -22.51
C THR A 320 21.66 12.90 -23.09
N SER A 321 22.31 11.79 -22.70
CA SER A 321 23.63 11.41 -23.23
C SER A 321 23.53 10.78 -24.64
N GLY A 322 22.37 10.20 -25.01
CA GLY A 322 22.20 9.42 -26.23
C GLY A 322 23.01 8.12 -26.21
N LYS A 323 23.25 7.56 -25.03
CA LYS A 323 23.99 6.33 -24.83
C LYS A 323 23.11 5.26 -24.23
N ASP A 324 23.20 4.06 -24.74
CA ASP A 324 22.56 2.86 -24.21
C ASP A 324 23.59 1.80 -23.84
N PHE A 325 23.21 0.83 -23.02
CA PHE A 325 24.07 -0.29 -22.66
C PHE A 325 23.30 -1.61 -22.64
N GLY A 326 24.05 -2.71 -22.66
CA GLY A 326 23.46 -4.04 -22.72
C GLY A 326 22.66 -4.30 -24.00
N PRO A 327 21.64 -5.17 -23.96
CA PRO A 327 20.85 -5.54 -25.14
C PRO A 327 20.11 -4.38 -25.81
N MET A 328 19.86 -3.28 -25.09
CA MET A 328 19.19 -2.09 -25.63
C MET A 328 19.97 -1.44 -26.78
N VAL A 329 21.32 -1.51 -26.76
CA VAL A 329 22.17 -0.97 -27.85
C VAL A 329 21.77 -1.59 -29.19
N GLN A 330 21.67 -2.92 -29.24
CA GLN A 330 21.28 -3.63 -30.47
C GLN A 330 19.85 -3.30 -30.91
N ALA A 331 18.92 -3.12 -29.95
CA ALA A 331 17.55 -2.74 -30.26
C ALA A 331 17.49 -1.34 -30.92
N GLU A 332 18.22 -0.36 -30.37
CA GLU A 332 18.30 0.99 -30.92
C GLU A 332 18.99 1.02 -32.26
N GLU A 333 20.12 0.30 -32.46
CA GLU A 333 20.82 0.22 -33.74
C GLU A 333 19.93 -0.35 -34.84
N ARG A 334 19.16 -1.42 -34.57
CA ARG A 334 18.18 -1.97 -35.51
C ARG A 334 17.13 -0.93 -35.92
N ALA A 335 16.58 -0.23 -34.93
CA ALA A 335 15.58 0.81 -35.17
C ALA A 335 16.15 1.96 -36.00
N ARG A 336 17.40 2.41 -35.72
CA ARG A 336 18.10 3.45 -36.52
C ARG A 336 18.36 3.01 -37.93
N ALA A 337 18.70 1.74 -38.14
CA ALA A 337 18.84 1.14 -39.47
C ALA A 337 17.51 1.05 -40.25
N GLY A 338 16.38 1.39 -39.60
CA GLY A 338 15.05 1.33 -40.22
C GLY A 338 14.48 -0.09 -40.32
N ILE A 339 15.06 -1.05 -39.57
CA ILE A 339 14.51 -2.40 -39.46
C ILE A 339 13.27 -2.30 -38.61
N LYS A 340 12.11 -2.57 -39.21
CA LYS A 340 10.83 -2.56 -38.48
C LYS A 340 10.83 -3.69 -37.47
N TYR A 341 10.42 -3.35 -36.24
CA TYR A 341 10.14 -4.33 -35.22
C TYR A 341 8.85 -5.08 -35.56
N THR A 342 8.93 -6.38 -35.69
CA THR A 342 7.79 -7.27 -35.93
C THR A 342 7.63 -8.15 -34.69
N PRO A 343 6.73 -7.80 -33.78
CA PRO A 343 6.43 -8.67 -32.62
C PRO A 343 5.74 -9.96 -33.08
N ASN A 344 5.88 -11.00 -32.30
CA ASN A 344 5.12 -12.22 -32.52
C ASN A 344 3.64 -11.93 -32.14
N MET A 345 2.79 -11.76 -33.17
CA MET A 345 1.40 -11.33 -32.99
C MET A 345 0.56 -12.32 -32.17
N GLU A 346 0.88 -13.62 -32.19
CA GLU A 346 0.18 -14.64 -31.40
C GLU A 346 0.37 -14.46 -29.88
N GLU A 347 1.53 -13.96 -29.43
CA GLU A 347 1.77 -13.65 -28.02
C GLU A 347 1.10 -12.34 -27.59
N LEU A 348 1.07 -11.31 -28.47
CA LEU A 348 0.40 -10.05 -28.17
C LEU A 348 -1.13 -10.17 -28.07
N GLU A 349 -1.74 -11.09 -28.85
CA GLU A 349 -3.19 -11.34 -28.81
C GLU A 349 -3.60 -12.24 -27.64
N SER A 350 -2.74 -13.16 -27.20
CA SER A 350 -3.04 -14.05 -26.06
C SER A 350 -3.00 -13.31 -24.71
N ASP A 351 -2.17 -12.26 -24.61
CA ASP A 351 -2.03 -11.44 -23.39
C ASP A 351 -2.98 -10.23 -23.38
N ALA A 352 -3.53 -9.86 -24.55
CA ALA A 352 -4.60 -8.87 -24.65
C ALA A 352 -5.92 -9.47 -24.15
N GLY A 353 -6.05 -9.58 -22.83
CA GLY A 353 -7.37 -9.78 -22.23
C GLY A 353 -8.34 -8.71 -22.75
N ALA A 354 -9.59 -9.12 -23.02
CA ALA A 354 -10.64 -8.35 -23.68
C ALA A 354 -10.99 -6.97 -23.08
N ASP A 355 -10.29 -6.53 -22.05
CA ASP A 355 -10.59 -5.30 -21.27
C ASP A 355 -9.88 -4.04 -21.76
N SER A 356 -8.97 -4.12 -22.75
CA SER A 356 -8.25 -2.94 -23.28
C SER A 356 -9.11 -2.03 -24.18
N ASP A 357 -10.28 -2.48 -24.59
CA ASP A 357 -11.15 -1.76 -25.53
C ASP A 357 -11.96 -0.60 -24.92
N GLU A 358 -12.02 -0.47 -23.59
CA GLU A 358 -12.94 0.48 -22.95
C GLU A 358 -12.37 1.90 -22.70
N LEU A 359 -11.05 2.11 -22.78
CA LEU A 359 -10.42 3.44 -22.63
C LEU A 359 -9.94 4.03 -23.96
N PHE A 360 -10.85 4.30 -24.88
CA PHE A 360 -10.51 5.02 -26.09
C PHE A 360 -10.90 6.50 -26.01
N VAL A 361 -10.02 7.34 -26.52
CA VAL A 361 -10.35 8.75 -26.79
C VAL A 361 -11.51 8.81 -27.77
N LYS A 362 -12.51 9.64 -27.48
CA LYS A 362 -13.61 9.87 -28.41
C LYS A 362 -13.07 10.37 -29.75
N GLN A 363 -13.49 9.74 -30.85
CA GLN A 363 -13.09 10.12 -32.19
C GLN A 363 -13.63 11.50 -32.59
N ASN A 364 -12.93 12.18 -33.47
CA ASN A 364 -13.33 13.48 -34.04
C ASN A 364 -13.52 14.62 -33.03
N ILE A 365 -12.70 14.65 -31.96
CA ILE A 365 -12.71 15.74 -30.97
C ILE A 365 -11.43 16.59 -31.06
N ASN A 366 -11.53 17.84 -30.62
CA ASN A 366 -10.37 18.69 -30.45
C ASN A 366 -9.60 18.33 -29.19
N LEU A 367 -8.38 17.81 -29.34
CA LEU A 367 -7.50 17.47 -28.25
C LEU A 367 -7.01 18.75 -27.54
N ARG A 368 -7.38 18.91 -26.27
CA ARG A 368 -7.08 20.12 -25.49
C ARG A 368 -6.42 19.77 -24.15
N ALA A 369 -5.14 20.08 -23.99
CA ALA A 369 -4.39 19.84 -22.76
C ALA A 369 -5.08 20.38 -21.48
N ARG A 370 -5.79 21.52 -21.59
CA ARG A 370 -6.52 22.14 -20.47
C ARG A 370 -7.55 21.19 -19.83
N ASN A 371 -8.10 20.24 -20.58
CA ASN A 371 -9.09 19.28 -20.09
C ASN A 371 -8.49 18.23 -19.15
N ALA A 372 -7.17 18.08 -19.14
CA ALA A 372 -6.42 17.30 -18.15
C ALA A 372 -5.78 18.20 -17.08
N VAL A 373 -5.12 19.29 -17.50
CA VAL A 373 -4.36 20.17 -16.60
C VAL A 373 -5.25 20.81 -15.55
N ILE A 374 -6.47 21.27 -15.91
CA ILE A 374 -7.36 21.95 -14.96
C ILE A 374 -7.86 20.99 -13.87
N PRO A 375 -8.43 19.80 -14.17
CA PRO A 375 -8.83 18.85 -13.11
C PRO A 375 -7.65 18.43 -12.22
N ILE A 376 -6.48 18.15 -12.79
CA ILE A 376 -5.28 17.79 -12.01
C ILE A 376 -4.85 18.95 -11.10
N ALA A 377 -4.85 20.17 -11.60
CA ALA A 377 -4.55 21.35 -10.78
C ALA A 377 -5.59 21.52 -9.65
N VAL A 378 -6.88 21.34 -9.94
CA VAL A 378 -7.93 21.37 -8.91
C VAL A 378 -7.68 20.28 -7.86
N LEU A 379 -7.34 19.06 -8.27
CA LEU A 379 -7.00 17.97 -7.34
C LEU A 379 -5.89 18.39 -6.37
N VAL A 380 -4.77 18.87 -6.91
CA VAL A 380 -3.59 19.25 -6.12
C VAL A 380 -3.89 20.43 -5.19
N PHE A 381 -4.44 21.53 -5.73
CA PHE A 381 -4.68 22.74 -4.93
C PHE A 381 -5.78 22.54 -3.88
N SER A 382 -6.87 21.81 -4.21
CA SER A 382 -7.92 21.55 -3.24
C SER A 382 -7.47 20.57 -2.14
N MET A 383 -6.58 19.61 -2.43
CA MET A 383 -6.00 18.75 -1.40
C MET A 383 -5.23 19.57 -0.37
N PHE A 384 -4.32 20.44 -0.82
CA PHE A 384 -3.62 21.34 0.10
C PHE A 384 -4.58 22.25 0.87
N TYR A 385 -5.59 22.79 0.19
CA TYR A 385 -6.60 23.62 0.85
C TYR A 385 -7.30 22.84 1.98
N PHE A 386 -7.76 21.62 1.74
CA PHE A 386 -8.43 20.80 2.76
C PHE A 386 -7.49 20.37 3.88
N ILE A 387 -6.23 20.03 3.59
CA ILE A 387 -5.22 19.75 4.61
C ILE A 387 -5.02 20.96 5.52
N PHE A 388 -4.81 22.17 4.96
CA PHE A 388 -4.59 23.38 5.74
C PHE A 388 -5.82 23.86 6.49
N THR A 389 -7.03 23.57 6.04
CA THR A 389 -8.28 23.98 6.70
C THR A 389 -8.76 22.99 7.76
N SER A 390 -8.33 21.73 7.71
CA SER A 390 -8.68 20.70 8.70
C SER A 390 -7.61 20.51 9.78
N GLY A 391 -6.36 20.92 9.52
CA GLY A 391 -5.28 20.76 10.47
C GLY A 391 -5.17 21.94 11.45
N GLU A 392 -4.65 21.66 12.64
CA GLU A 392 -4.43 22.61 13.73
C GLU A 392 -2.95 22.65 14.12
N GLY A 393 -2.41 23.81 14.47
CA GLY A 393 -1.04 23.98 14.95
C GLY A 393 -0.37 25.24 14.46
N ASP A 394 0.82 25.54 15.02
CA ASP A 394 1.58 26.76 14.74
C ASP A 394 2.59 26.59 13.59
N THR A 395 2.92 25.35 13.24
CA THR A 395 3.85 25.06 12.14
C THR A 395 3.15 24.25 11.02
N ILE A 396 3.68 24.36 9.79
CA ILE A 396 3.19 23.57 8.65
C ILE A 396 3.21 22.06 8.97
N LYS A 397 4.23 21.61 9.72
CA LYS A 397 4.34 20.21 10.15
C LYS A 397 3.19 19.82 11.07
N ASP A 398 2.85 20.66 12.04
CA ASP A 398 1.77 20.40 13.01
C ASP A 398 0.41 20.39 12.29
N ILE A 399 0.18 21.37 11.39
CA ILE A 399 -1.04 21.44 10.58
C ILE A 399 -1.23 20.17 9.74
N ILE A 400 -0.20 19.74 9.02
CA ILE A 400 -0.28 18.52 8.21
C ILE A 400 -0.45 17.29 9.10
N GLY A 401 0.26 17.21 10.22
CA GLY A 401 0.21 16.06 11.14
C GLY A 401 -1.14 15.86 11.82
N SER A 402 -1.86 16.95 12.09
CA SER A 402 -3.19 16.94 12.75
C SER A 402 -4.37 16.97 11.75
N SER A 403 -4.11 17.12 10.45
CA SER A 403 -5.15 17.25 9.42
C SER A 403 -5.95 15.96 9.21
N ASP A 404 -7.24 16.11 8.81
CA ASP A 404 -8.04 15.02 8.25
C ASP A 404 -7.59 14.71 6.81
N THR A 405 -6.46 13.99 6.70
CA THR A 405 -5.83 13.68 5.41
C THR A 405 -6.74 12.81 4.53
N PHE A 406 -7.44 11.85 5.10
CA PHE A 406 -8.35 10.97 4.35
C PHE A 406 -9.54 11.75 3.80
N GLY A 407 -10.15 12.63 4.61
CA GLY A 407 -11.19 13.55 4.16
C GLY A 407 -10.69 14.50 3.08
N ALA A 408 -9.48 15.05 3.21
CA ALA A 408 -8.86 15.90 2.21
C ALA A 408 -8.66 15.19 0.86
N LEU A 409 -8.18 13.94 0.86
CA LEU A 409 -8.04 13.09 -0.32
C LEU A 409 -9.40 12.88 -1.01
N MET A 410 -10.42 12.48 -0.25
CA MET A 410 -11.76 12.21 -0.78
C MET A 410 -12.40 13.46 -1.39
N HIS A 411 -12.39 14.60 -0.67
CA HIS A 411 -13.01 15.83 -1.15
C HIS A 411 -12.32 16.40 -2.38
N SER A 412 -10.98 16.35 -2.42
CA SER A 412 -10.21 16.87 -3.56
C SER A 412 -10.44 16.05 -4.84
N THR A 413 -10.52 14.73 -4.72
CA THR A 413 -10.80 13.86 -5.87
C THR A 413 -12.22 14.02 -6.39
N LEU A 414 -13.20 14.12 -5.49
CA LEU A 414 -14.58 14.39 -5.87
C LEU A 414 -14.70 15.71 -6.64
N LEU A 415 -14.10 16.79 -6.09
CA LEU A 415 -14.12 18.10 -6.75
C LEU A 415 -13.45 18.06 -8.12
N SER A 416 -12.31 17.41 -8.22
CA SER A 416 -11.57 17.23 -9.47
C SER A 416 -12.37 16.42 -10.51
N ALA A 417 -13.03 15.34 -10.10
CA ALA A 417 -13.89 14.54 -10.97
C ALA A 417 -15.08 15.34 -11.50
N LEU A 418 -15.73 16.14 -10.64
CA LEU A 418 -16.80 17.05 -11.03
C LEU A 418 -16.34 18.11 -12.03
N VAL A 419 -15.13 18.67 -11.83
CA VAL A 419 -14.55 19.64 -12.76
C VAL A 419 -14.21 18.97 -14.10
N ALA A 420 -13.67 17.75 -14.11
CA ALA A 420 -13.40 17.00 -15.33
C ALA A 420 -14.69 16.72 -16.12
N ALA A 421 -15.76 16.31 -15.44
CA ALA A 421 -17.08 16.09 -16.02
C ALA A 421 -17.68 17.40 -16.56
N GLY A 422 -17.67 18.46 -15.74
CA GLY A 422 -18.20 19.78 -16.12
C GLY A 422 -17.48 20.38 -17.33
N LEU A 423 -16.17 20.26 -17.41
CA LEU A 423 -15.39 20.70 -18.58
C LEU A 423 -15.72 19.87 -19.83
N SER A 424 -15.90 18.56 -19.70
CA SER A 424 -16.19 17.67 -20.82
C SER A 424 -17.58 17.92 -21.40
N ILE A 425 -18.60 18.07 -20.53
CA ILE A 425 -19.98 18.34 -20.92
C ILE A 425 -20.14 19.80 -21.39
N GLY A 426 -19.61 20.76 -20.65
CA GLY A 426 -19.72 22.19 -20.98
C GLY A 426 -19.04 22.61 -22.26
N GLN A 427 -18.03 21.86 -22.72
CA GLN A 427 -17.41 22.06 -24.03
C GLN A 427 -18.09 21.23 -25.15
N GLY A 428 -19.12 20.44 -24.83
CA GLY A 428 -19.79 19.57 -25.80
C GLY A 428 -18.92 18.43 -26.34
N ILE A 429 -17.84 18.07 -25.61
CA ILE A 429 -16.94 16.98 -26.01
C ILE A 429 -17.58 15.63 -25.71
N LEU A 430 -18.11 15.47 -24.48
CA LEU A 430 -18.85 14.31 -24.03
C LEU A 430 -20.25 14.75 -23.60
N ASN A 431 -21.25 13.94 -23.90
CA ASN A 431 -22.56 14.09 -23.27
C ASN A 431 -22.57 13.44 -21.87
N VAL A 432 -23.67 13.56 -21.14
CA VAL A 432 -23.77 13.04 -19.76
C VAL A 432 -23.52 11.52 -19.71
N ASN A 433 -24.14 10.76 -20.62
CA ASN A 433 -23.98 9.30 -20.66
C ASN A 433 -22.54 8.90 -21.01
N GLU A 434 -21.95 9.53 -22.02
CA GLU A 434 -20.54 9.29 -22.37
C GLU A 434 -19.58 9.64 -21.23
N THR A 435 -19.91 10.66 -20.43
CA THR A 435 -19.10 11.04 -19.26
C THR A 435 -19.24 10.00 -18.15
N LEU A 436 -20.44 9.48 -17.91
CA LEU A 436 -20.67 8.40 -16.96
C LEU A 436 -19.96 7.10 -17.41
N ASP A 437 -20.07 6.73 -18.69
CA ASP A 437 -19.37 5.56 -19.24
C ASP A 437 -17.85 5.69 -19.06
N ALA A 438 -17.30 6.88 -19.34
CA ALA A 438 -15.88 7.14 -19.14
C ALA A 438 -15.47 7.05 -17.67
N TRP A 439 -16.32 7.55 -16.78
CA TRP A 439 -16.11 7.46 -15.34
C TRP A 439 -16.13 6.00 -14.86
N PHE A 440 -17.13 5.22 -15.28
CA PHE A 440 -17.21 3.79 -14.97
C PHE A 440 -16.02 2.99 -15.52
N SER A 441 -15.57 3.30 -16.73
CA SER A 441 -14.37 2.67 -17.31
C SER A 441 -13.14 2.94 -16.44
N GLY A 442 -12.98 4.17 -15.95
CA GLY A 442 -11.90 4.51 -15.01
C GLY A 442 -11.98 3.77 -13.68
N LEU A 443 -13.20 3.54 -13.13
CA LEU A 443 -13.38 2.75 -11.91
C LEU A 443 -12.90 1.31 -12.07
N LYS A 444 -13.19 0.68 -13.22
CA LYS A 444 -12.82 -0.73 -13.47
C LYS A 444 -11.32 -0.98 -13.28
N PHE A 445 -10.47 -0.02 -13.68
CA PHE A 445 -9.02 -0.14 -13.49
C PHE A 445 -8.60 -0.20 -12.00
N MET A 446 -9.38 0.43 -11.12
CA MET A 446 -9.06 0.46 -9.69
C MET A 446 -9.53 -0.80 -8.95
N LEU A 447 -10.43 -1.60 -9.53
CA LEU A 447 -11.07 -2.72 -8.82
C LEU A 447 -10.07 -3.78 -8.35
N MET A 448 -9.06 -4.12 -9.16
CA MET A 448 -8.06 -5.13 -8.80
C MET A 448 -7.25 -4.65 -7.58
N GLY A 449 -6.76 -3.42 -7.60
CA GLY A 449 -6.03 -2.83 -6.48
C GLY A 449 -6.87 -2.75 -5.20
N LEU A 450 -8.15 -2.38 -5.32
CA LEU A 450 -9.07 -2.34 -4.20
C LEU A 450 -9.35 -3.72 -3.60
N LEU A 451 -9.47 -4.77 -4.42
CA LEU A 451 -9.61 -6.15 -3.93
C LEU A 451 -8.37 -6.61 -3.16
N VAL A 452 -7.18 -6.31 -3.67
CA VAL A 452 -5.93 -6.61 -2.98
C VAL A 452 -5.86 -5.85 -1.64
N LEU A 453 -6.20 -4.57 -1.64
CA LEU A 453 -6.21 -3.72 -0.44
C LEU A 453 -7.19 -4.25 0.62
N LEU A 454 -8.42 -4.59 0.23
CA LEU A 454 -9.43 -5.15 1.13
C LEU A 454 -8.96 -6.44 1.80
N LEU A 455 -8.35 -7.36 1.03
CA LEU A 455 -7.82 -8.60 1.57
C LEU A 455 -6.57 -8.37 2.42
N ALA A 456 -5.76 -7.36 2.10
CA ALA A 456 -4.59 -6.99 2.89
C ALA A 456 -4.98 -6.51 4.29
N TRP A 457 -5.96 -5.62 4.37
CA TRP A 457 -6.51 -5.15 5.65
C TRP A 457 -7.08 -6.30 6.49
N ALA A 458 -7.84 -7.22 5.85
CA ALA A 458 -8.34 -8.42 6.54
C ALA A 458 -7.21 -9.33 7.05
N LEU A 459 -6.09 -9.46 6.30
CA LEU A 459 -4.91 -10.20 6.74
C LEU A 459 -4.18 -9.49 7.88
N ALA A 460 -4.12 -8.15 7.86
CA ALA A 460 -3.54 -7.34 8.93
C ALA A 460 -4.32 -7.53 10.24
N ASP A 461 -5.65 -7.49 10.19
CA ASP A 461 -6.52 -7.74 11.35
C ASP A 461 -6.30 -9.14 11.93
N ILE A 462 -6.17 -10.16 11.09
CA ILE A 462 -5.87 -11.52 11.54
C ILE A 462 -4.48 -11.62 12.16
N SER A 463 -3.49 -10.98 11.57
CA SER A 463 -2.12 -10.94 12.11
C SER A 463 -2.08 -10.26 13.47
N LYS A 464 -2.91 -9.23 13.68
CA LYS A 464 -3.11 -8.56 14.97
C LYS A 464 -3.78 -9.50 15.99
N ASP A 465 -4.88 -10.16 15.60
CA ASP A 465 -5.58 -11.12 16.47
C ASP A 465 -4.70 -12.34 16.85
N LEU A 466 -3.76 -12.72 15.99
CA LEU A 466 -2.76 -13.78 16.23
C LEU A 466 -1.51 -13.28 16.96
N HIS A 467 -1.42 -12.00 17.33
CA HIS A 467 -0.23 -11.43 17.97
C HIS A 467 1.07 -11.69 17.21
N THR A 468 1.00 -11.62 15.87
CA THR A 468 2.15 -11.88 14.98
C THR A 468 3.32 -10.94 15.28
N ALA A 469 3.03 -9.66 15.49
CA ALA A 469 4.04 -8.66 15.82
C ALA A 469 4.76 -8.99 17.13
N ASP A 470 4.01 -9.36 18.18
CA ASP A 470 4.58 -9.70 19.50
C ASP A 470 5.51 -10.92 19.41
N TYR A 471 5.14 -11.92 18.61
CA TYR A 471 6.00 -13.09 18.38
C TYR A 471 7.28 -12.72 17.61
N ILE A 472 7.16 -11.93 16.55
CA ILE A 472 8.31 -11.48 15.75
C ILE A 472 9.27 -10.66 16.63
N VAL A 473 8.73 -9.76 17.43
CA VAL A 473 9.47 -8.92 18.37
C VAL A 473 10.24 -9.78 19.38
N SER A 474 9.55 -10.72 20.03
CA SER A 474 10.17 -11.59 21.05
C SER A 474 11.25 -12.51 20.47
N THR A 475 11.20 -12.83 19.18
CA THR A 475 12.12 -13.78 18.53
C THR A 475 13.27 -13.08 17.83
N LEU A 476 13.01 -11.95 17.18
CA LEU A 476 13.96 -11.26 16.29
C LEU A 476 14.43 -9.90 16.82
N GLY A 477 13.71 -9.32 17.79
CA GLY A 477 13.95 -7.96 18.26
C GLY A 477 15.37 -7.72 18.79
N ASP A 478 16.00 -8.74 19.37
CA ASP A 478 17.38 -8.66 19.89
C ASP A 478 18.43 -9.19 18.90
N THR A 479 18.01 -9.75 17.77
CA THR A 479 18.91 -10.48 16.86
C THR A 479 19.35 -9.62 15.68
N ILE A 480 18.49 -8.73 15.18
CA ILE A 480 18.75 -7.93 13.98
C ILE A 480 19.22 -6.53 14.40
N PRO A 481 20.44 -6.11 14.03
CA PRO A 481 20.86 -4.73 14.22
C PRO A 481 19.92 -3.76 13.46
N MET A 482 19.42 -2.73 14.16
CA MET A 482 18.48 -1.77 13.57
C MET A 482 19.02 -1.10 12.29
N SER A 483 20.35 -0.91 12.19
CA SER A 483 21.00 -0.25 11.05
C SER A 483 20.96 -1.05 9.74
N ILE A 484 20.87 -2.38 9.79
CA ILE A 484 20.79 -3.21 8.58
C ILE A 484 19.35 -3.58 8.20
N LEU A 485 18.39 -3.34 9.11
CA LEU A 485 17.00 -3.73 8.92
C LEU A 485 16.40 -3.18 7.61
N PRO A 486 16.56 -1.89 7.24
CA PRO A 486 16.02 -1.39 5.98
C PRO A 486 16.53 -2.16 4.75
N ALA A 487 17.84 -2.48 4.72
CA ALA A 487 18.43 -3.21 3.59
C ALA A 487 17.89 -4.65 3.48
N VAL A 488 17.72 -5.33 4.62
CA VAL A 488 17.11 -6.68 4.66
C VAL A 488 15.68 -6.63 4.15
N ILE A 489 14.89 -5.66 4.58
CA ILE A 489 13.49 -5.49 4.13
C ILE A 489 13.42 -5.17 2.64
N PHE A 490 14.32 -4.34 2.11
CA PHE A 490 14.38 -4.07 0.67
C PHE A 490 14.59 -5.36 -0.14
N ILE A 491 15.51 -6.23 0.29
CA ILE A 491 15.79 -7.50 -0.38
C ILE A 491 14.58 -8.45 -0.31
N ILE A 492 13.94 -8.55 0.87
CA ILE A 492 12.77 -9.40 1.06
C ILE A 492 11.61 -8.91 0.18
N ALA A 493 11.32 -7.60 0.18
CA ALA A 493 10.28 -7.01 -0.64
C ALA A 493 10.55 -7.26 -2.14
N ALA A 494 11.77 -7.04 -2.59
CA ALA A 494 12.17 -7.28 -3.96
C ALA A 494 12.06 -8.75 -4.37
N ALA A 495 12.57 -9.68 -3.55
CA ALA A 495 12.48 -11.11 -3.84
C ALA A 495 11.03 -11.60 -3.92
N THR A 496 10.18 -11.13 -2.99
CA THR A 496 8.76 -11.49 -2.94
C THR A 496 8.01 -10.94 -4.16
N ALA A 497 8.22 -9.67 -4.53
CA ALA A 497 7.56 -9.04 -5.66
C ALA A 497 8.02 -9.63 -7.00
N PHE A 498 9.31 -9.94 -7.13
CA PHE A 498 9.83 -10.64 -8.32
C PHE A 498 9.11 -11.96 -8.57
N GLY A 499 8.87 -12.73 -7.50
CA GLY A 499 8.23 -14.05 -7.61
C GLY A 499 6.71 -14.00 -7.73
N SER A 500 6.05 -13.02 -7.11
CA SER A 500 4.59 -12.90 -7.15
C SER A 500 4.08 -12.09 -8.35
N GLY A 501 4.92 -11.23 -8.93
CA GLY A 501 4.55 -10.36 -10.04
C GLY A 501 3.64 -9.19 -9.64
N SER A 502 3.58 -8.83 -8.35
CA SER A 502 2.70 -7.74 -7.87
C SER A 502 3.35 -6.95 -6.75
N SER A 503 3.66 -5.68 -7.01
CA SER A 503 4.13 -4.74 -5.99
C SER A 503 3.06 -4.47 -4.92
N TRP A 504 1.82 -4.28 -5.31
CA TRP A 504 0.70 -4.01 -4.40
C TRP A 504 0.51 -5.14 -3.40
N GLY A 505 0.50 -6.40 -3.88
CA GLY A 505 0.36 -7.57 -3.02
C GLY A 505 1.47 -7.69 -1.98
N VAL A 506 2.70 -7.37 -2.36
CA VAL A 506 3.85 -7.43 -1.45
C VAL A 506 3.82 -6.30 -0.43
N MET A 507 3.51 -5.08 -0.85
CA MET A 507 3.33 -3.95 0.07
C MET A 507 2.24 -4.28 1.10
N ALA A 508 1.11 -4.82 0.64
CA ALA A 508 -0.02 -5.23 1.47
C ALA A 508 0.33 -6.27 2.54
N ILE A 509 1.17 -7.24 2.19
CA ILE A 509 1.57 -8.32 3.10
C ILE A 509 2.68 -7.85 4.06
N LEU A 510 3.67 -7.13 3.55
CA LEU A 510 4.87 -6.81 4.33
C LEU A 510 4.68 -5.60 5.25
N MET A 511 3.94 -4.57 4.85
CA MET A 511 3.84 -3.33 5.64
C MET A 511 3.29 -3.57 7.06
N PRO A 512 2.19 -4.33 7.26
CA PRO A 512 1.67 -4.63 8.59
C PRO A 512 2.63 -5.43 9.49
N LEU A 513 3.60 -6.13 8.92
CA LEU A 513 4.62 -6.88 9.66
C LEU A 513 5.85 -6.03 9.95
N VAL A 514 6.27 -5.26 8.96
CA VAL A 514 7.56 -4.55 8.97
C VAL A 514 7.52 -3.32 9.88
N ILE A 515 6.42 -2.58 9.93
CA ILE A 515 6.29 -1.40 10.80
C ILE A 515 6.37 -1.78 12.28
N PRO A 516 5.58 -2.74 12.80
CA PRO A 516 5.69 -3.20 14.18
C PRO A 516 7.07 -3.79 14.50
N LEU A 517 7.62 -4.61 13.59
CA LEU A 517 8.98 -5.17 13.76
C LEU A 517 10.03 -4.05 13.89
N THR A 518 9.99 -3.07 13.00
CA THR A 518 10.96 -1.95 13.02
C THR A 518 10.86 -1.17 14.31
N TRP A 519 9.63 -0.83 14.75
CA TRP A 519 9.41 -0.12 16.00
C TRP A 519 9.92 -0.88 17.21
N ALA A 520 9.71 -2.18 17.23
CA ALA A 520 10.18 -3.04 18.29
C ALA A 520 11.70 -3.18 18.34
N VAL A 521 12.35 -3.39 17.19
CA VAL A 521 13.82 -3.43 17.09
C VAL A 521 14.43 -2.10 17.55
N MET A 522 13.81 -0.97 17.21
CA MET A 522 14.23 0.35 17.68
C MET A 522 14.06 0.48 19.20
N LYS A 523 12.93 0.03 19.78
CA LYS A 523 12.69 0.07 21.22
C LYS A 523 13.70 -0.80 22.00
N ASN A 524 13.91 -2.04 21.58
CA ASN A 524 14.81 -2.97 22.26
C ASN A 524 16.27 -2.50 22.18
N GLY A 525 16.68 -1.88 21.09
CA GLY A 525 17.99 -1.26 20.93
C GLY A 525 18.15 0.09 21.67
N GLY A 526 17.16 0.55 22.43
CA GLY A 526 17.16 1.88 23.05
C GLY A 526 17.14 3.02 22.05
N GLY A 527 16.79 2.74 20.79
CA GLY A 527 16.86 3.66 19.66
C GLY A 527 15.53 4.23 19.18
N ALA A 528 14.43 4.04 19.92
CA ALA A 528 13.14 4.65 19.60
C ALA A 528 13.12 6.15 19.95
N THR A 529 14.05 6.91 19.38
CA THR A 529 14.26 8.35 19.60
C THR A 529 14.02 9.10 18.28
N PRO A 530 13.73 10.40 18.34
CA PRO A 530 13.55 11.22 17.13
C PRO A 530 14.74 11.16 16.16
N GLU A 531 15.98 11.04 16.69
CA GLU A 531 17.20 10.96 15.88
C GLU A 531 17.25 9.68 15.02
N ASN A 532 16.66 8.59 15.48
CA ASN A 532 16.67 7.28 14.82
C ASN A 532 15.41 7.01 13.96
N MET A 533 14.47 7.95 13.90
CA MET A 533 13.27 7.78 13.06
C MET A 533 13.59 7.56 11.57
N HIS A 534 14.78 7.94 11.12
CA HIS A 534 15.28 7.63 9.77
C HIS A 534 15.24 6.12 9.46
N ILE A 535 15.37 5.25 10.46
CA ILE A 535 15.28 3.78 10.30
C ILE A 535 13.85 3.39 9.94
N MET A 536 12.83 3.93 10.65
CA MET A 536 11.42 3.70 10.34
C MET A 536 11.08 4.19 8.93
N TYR A 537 11.46 5.44 8.60
CA TYR A 537 11.21 6.02 7.28
C TYR A 537 11.89 5.24 6.17
N SER A 538 13.16 4.87 6.36
CA SER A 538 13.90 4.06 5.40
C SER A 538 13.29 2.66 5.23
N THR A 539 12.81 2.04 6.31
CA THR A 539 12.22 0.70 6.26
C THR A 539 10.87 0.72 5.54
N ILE A 540 10.00 1.72 5.80
CA ILE A 540 8.77 1.94 5.03
C ILE A 540 9.10 2.12 3.54
N ALA A 541 10.05 3.01 3.22
CA ALA A 541 10.51 3.22 1.85
C ALA A 541 11.01 1.92 1.20
N CYS A 542 11.66 1.03 1.96
CA CYS A 542 12.19 -0.23 1.45
C CYS A 542 11.11 -1.24 1.06
N VAL A 543 10.02 -1.30 1.80
CA VAL A 543 8.86 -2.12 1.39
C VAL A 543 8.29 -1.61 0.08
N LEU A 544 8.06 -0.29 -0.03
CA LEU A 544 7.49 0.34 -1.21
C LEU A 544 8.42 0.17 -2.44
N THR A 545 9.67 0.54 -2.28
CA THR A 545 10.60 0.65 -3.41
C THR A 545 11.27 -0.65 -3.81
N GLY A 546 11.45 -1.59 -2.87
CA GLY A 546 11.88 -2.94 -3.17
C GLY A 546 10.86 -3.68 -4.04
N SER A 547 9.57 -3.51 -3.73
CA SER A 547 8.49 -4.08 -4.53
C SER A 547 8.47 -3.52 -5.96
N VAL A 548 8.64 -2.20 -6.12
CA VAL A 548 8.68 -1.54 -7.45
C VAL A 548 9.93 -1.93 -8.23
N TRP A 549 11.08 -2.13 -7.58
CA TRP A 549 12.28 -2.63 -8.27
C TRP A 549 12.05 -3.99 -8.90
N ALA A 550 11.38 -4.87 -8.16
CA ALA A 550 11.08 -6.20 -8.64
C ALA A 550 10.13 -6.19 -9.85
N ASP A 551 9.15 -5.30 -9.87
CA ASP A 551 8.24 -5.13 -11.02
C ASP A 551 9.03 -4.88 -12.30
N HIS A 552 10.04 -4.01 -12.27
CA HIS A 552 10.89 -3.73 -13.43
C HIS A 552 11.81 -4.88 -13.85
N CYS A 553 11.97 -5.90 -13.03
CA CYS A 553 12.82 -7.05 -13.32
C CYS A 553 12.01 -8.31 -13.65
N SER A 554 10.74 -8.38 -13.23
CA SER A 554 9.94 -9.59 -13.33
C SER A 554 9.19 -9.71 -14.66
N PRO A 555 9.32 -10.84 -15.36
CA PRO A 555 8.56 -11.08 -16.59
C PRO A 555 7.07 -11.40 -16.34
N ILE A 556 6.68 -11.55 -15.09
CA ILE A 556 5.30 -11.85 -14.68
C ILE A 556 4.63 -10.69 -13.98
N SER A 557 5.30 -9.53 -13.88
CA SER A 557 4.73 -8.31 -13.31
C SER A 557 3.62 -7.78 -14.22
N ASP A 558 2.50 -7.39 -13.62
CA ASP A 558 1.36 -6.79 -14.30
C ASP A 558 1.74 -5.49 -15.02
N THR A 559 2.56 -4.63 -14.38
CA THR A 559 3.05 -3.38 -14.98
C THR A 559 3.98 -3.64 -16.17
N THR A 560 4.89 -4.62 -16.08
CA THR A 560 5.79 -5.00 -17.18
C THR A 560 5.01 -5.57 -18.37
N ILE A 561 4.02 -6.44 -18.12
CA ILE A 561 3.13 -6.98 -19.16
C ILE A 561 2.36 -5.86 -19.83
N LEU A 562 1.71 -4.99 -19.05
CA LEU A 562 0.94 -3.86 -19.56
C LEU A 562 1.81 -2.89 -20.39
N THR A 563 3.04 -2.63 -19.93
CA THR A 563 4.00 -1.77 -20.63
C THR A 563 4.44 -2.36 -21.95
N SER A 564 4.69 -3.68 -22.00
CA SER A 564 5.04 -4.37 -23.25
C SER A 564 3.91 -4.25 -24.29
N MET A 565 2.68 -4.51 -23.85
CA MET A 565 1.48 -4.37 -24.67
C MET A 565 1.29 -2.92 -25.14
N ALA A 566 1.29 -1.95 -24.21
CA ALA A 566 1.09 -0.54 -24.52
C ALA A 566 2.15 0.04 -25.44
N SER A 567 3.39 -0.44 -25.37
CA SER A 567 4.49 -0.01 -26.22
C SER A 567 4.57 -0.77 -27.55
N GLY A 568 3.84 -1.89 -27.68
CA GLY A 568 3.93 -2.79 -28.84
C GLY A 568 5.29 -3.46 -28.92
N CYS A 569 5.80 -3.90 -27.78
CA CYS A 569 7.06 -4.62 -27.60
C CYS A 569 6.74 -6.02 -27.08
N GLU A 570 7.45 -7.04 -27.52
CA GLU A 570 7.35 -8.38 -26.95
C GLU A 570 7.84 -8.37 -25.50
N LEU A 571 7.14 -9.07 -24.61
CA LEU A 571 7.38 -9.07 -23.17
C LEU A 571 8.83 -9.43 -22.81
N MET A 572 9.35 -10.52 -23.36
CA MET A 572 10.70 -10.98 -23.05
C MET A 572 11.79 -10.05 -23.62
N ASP A 573 11.52 -9.40 -24.75
CA ASP A 573 12.40 -8.36 -25.30
C ASP A 573 12.44 -7.12 -24.40
N HIS A 574 11.27 -6.71 -23.87
CA HIS A 574 11.17 -5.63 -22.91
C HIS A 574 11.97 -5.95 -21.64
N VAL A 575 11.68 -7.08 -20.98
CA VAL A 575 12.39 -7.49 -19.76
C VAL A 575 13.89 -7.58 -19.97
N ARG A 576 14.33 -8.26 -21.06
CA ARG A 576 15.75 -8.45 -21.36
C ARG A 576 16.49 -7.13 -21.59
N THR A 577 15.87 -6.17 -22.22
CA THR A 577 16.51 -4.88 -22.52
C THR A 577 16.47 -3.93 -21.34
N GLN A 578 15.47 -4.00 -20.46
CA GLN A 578 15.32 -3.17 -19.27
C GLN A 578 16.15 -3.65 -18.08
N MET A 579 16.32 -4.97 -17.91
CA MET A 579 16.94 -5.58 -16.74
C MET A 579 18.31 -4.98 -16.37
N PRO A 580 19.27 -4.71 -17.29
CA PRO A 580 20.53 -4.08 -16.91
C PRO A 580 20.39 -2.71 -16.26
N TYR A 581 19.41 -1.92 -16.68
CA TYR A 581 19.09 -0.60 -16.11
C TYR A 581 18.47 -0.74 -14.71
N ALA A 582 17.49 -1.61 -14.57
CA ALA A 582 16.81 -1.87 -13.29
C ALA A 582 17.79 -2.44 -12.25
N ILE A 583 18.66 -3.38 -12.65
CA ILE A 583 19.70 -3.93 -11.76
C ILE A 583 20.69 -2.84 -11.35
N SER A 584 21.16 -2.00 -12.29
CA SER A 584 22.07 -0.91 -11.97
C SER A 584 21.49 0.07 -10.96
N ALA A 585 20.24 0.51 -11.18
CA ALA A 585 19.56 1.42 -10.26
C ALA A 585 19.26 0.75 -8.91
N GLY A 586 18.81 -0.51 -8.91
CA GLY A 586 18.46 -1.26 -7.70
C GLY A 586 19.68 -1.56 -6.81
N LEU A 587 20.79 -1.98 -7.40
CA LEU A 587 22.03 -2.20 -6.66
C LEU A 587 22.58 -0.88 -6.09
N ALA A 588 22.52 0.21 -6.83
CA ALA A 588 22.92 1.52 -6.33
C ALA A 588 21.98 1.99 -5.20
N ALA A 589 20.67 1.78 -5.33
CA ALA A 589 19.71 2.07 -4.28
C ALA A 589 19.97 1.28 -3.00
N LEU A 590 20.26 -0.01 -3.11
CA LEU A 590 20.55 -0.88 -1.97
C LEU A 590 21.89 -0.53 -1.31
N LEU A 591 22.99 -0.50 -2.09
CA LEU A 591 24.34 -0.43 -1.56
C LEU A 591 24.80 1.00 -1.20
N LEU A 592 24.36 2.01 -1.97
CA LEU A 592 24.75 3.40 -1.78
C LEU A 592 23.65 4.25 -1.13
N GLY A 593 22.41 3.77 -1.13
CA GLY A 593 21.26 4.43 -0.54
C GLY A 593 20.83 3.77 0.77
N THR A 594 20.09 2.69 0.65
CA THR A 594 19.37 2.05 1.78
C THR A 594 20.29 1.56 2.89
N LEU A 595 21.36 0.82 2.55
CA LEU A 595 22.27 0.26 3.55
C LEU A 595 22.96 1.37 4.37
N PRO A 596 23.58 2.41 3.77
CA PRO A 596 24.17 3.48 4.56
C PRO A 596 23.13 4.36 5.27
N ALA A 597 21.90 4.49 4.73
CA ALA A 597 20.82 5.22 5.41
C ALA A 597 20.49 4.61 6.79
N GLY A 598 20.51 3.28 6.90
CA GLY A 598 20.34 2.59 8.18
C GLY A 598 21.41 2.92 9.23
N PHE A 599 22.60 3.35 8.80
CA PHE A 599 23.68 3.84 9.68
C PHE A 599 23.60 5.35 9.97
N GLY A 600 22.53 6.02 9.57
CA GLY A 600 22.29 7.43 9.86
C GLY A 600 22.97 8.42 8.90
N PHE A 601 23.49 7.95 7.76
CA PHE A 601 24.00 8.89 6.75
C PHE A 601 22.85 9.72 6.15
N PRO A 602 23.07 11.04 5.90
CA PRO A 602 22.05 11.90 5.35
C PRO A 602 21.56 11.43 3.97
N TRP A 603 20.25 11.27 3.80
CA TRP A 603 19.63 10.74 2.58
C TRP A 603 20.04 11.50 1.30
N TRP A 604 20.21 12.83 1.38
CA TRP A 604 20.61 13.63 0.22
C TRP A 604 22.04 13.36 -0.25
N VAL A 605 22.98 13.05 0.68
CA VAL A 605 24.36 12.62 0.32
C VAL A 605 24.30 11.28 -0.42
N LEU A 606 23.50 10.34 0.11
CA LEU A 606 23.35 9.01 -0.46
C LEU A 606 22.71 9.03 -1.84
N LEU A 607 21.71 9.90 -2.03
CA LEU A 607 21.09 10.11 -3.34
C LEU A 607 22.10 10.68 -4.34
N LEU A 608 22.92 11.66 -3.95
CA LEU A 608 23.98 12.20 -4.82
C LEU A 608 25.03 11.15 -5.17
N LEU A 609 25.43 10.31 -4.23
CA LEU A 609 26.34 9.17 -4.48
C LEU A 609 25.71 8.16 -5.45
N GLY A 610 24.44 7.83 -5.26
CA GLY A 610 23.67 7.00 -6.17
C GLY A 610 23.61 7.59 -7.58
N ILE A 611 23.28 8.86 -7.73
CA ILE A 611 23.28 9.57 -9.04
C ILE A 611 24.69 9.55 -9.65
N GLY A 612 25.72 9.83 -8.86
CA GLY A 612 27.12 9.75 -9.32
C GLY A 612 27.49 8.38 -9.87
N SER A 613 27.03 7.31 -9.20
CA SER A 613 27.25 5.94 -9.67
C SER A 613 26.55 5.68 -11.01
N GLN A 614 25.32 6.16 -11.21
CA GLN A 614 24.61 6.01 -12.50
C GLN A 614 25.31 6.78 -13.63
N VAL A 615 25.84 7.98 -13.35
CA VAL A 615 26.67 8.72 -14.32
C VAL A 615 27.93 7.91 -14.71
N ILE A 616 28.58 7.26 -13.74
CA ILE A 616 29.74 6.39 -13.99
C ILE A 616 29.34 5.20 -14.85
N VAL A 617 28.22 4.51 -14.52
CA VAL A 617 27.72 3.37 -15.30
C VAL A 617 27.44 3.78 -16.75
N VAL A 618 26.72 4.89 -16.99
CA VAL A 618 26.44 5.38 -18.35
C VAL A 618 27.71 5.82 -19.09
N LYS A 619 28.73 6.33 -18.39
CA LYS A 619 30.02 6.69 -19.02
C LYS A 619 30.84 5.47 -19.40
N LEU A 620 30.92 4.46 -18.53
CA LEU A 620 31.78 3.28 -18.72
C LEU A 620 31.16 2.25 -19.67
N PHE A 621 29.86 1.96 -19.51
CA PHE A 621 29.18 0.93 -20.28
C PHE A 621 28.34 1.46 -21.43
N GLY A 622 28.01 2.76 -21.42
CA GLY A 622 27.16 3.38 -22.42
C GLY A 622 27.85 3.55 -23.77
N GLN A 623 27.24 3.00 -24.81
CA GLN A 623 27.63 3.12 -26.22
C GLN A 623 26.68 4.10 -26.92
N LYS A 624 27.21 4.95 -27.80
CA LYS A 624 26.37 5.80 -28.63
C LYS A 624 25.65 4.95 -29.66
N THR A 625 24.34 5.02 -29.69
CA THR A 625 23.54 4.45 -30.75
C THR A 625 23.47 5.46 -31.89
N SER A 626 24.21 5.17 -32.94
CA SER A 626 24.39 6.04 -34.16
C SER A 626 23.13 6.08 -35.04
#